data_a19194381760d8878e9b23379d666627
#
_entry.id   a19194381760d8878e9b23379d666627
#
_cell.length_a   1.000
_cell.length_b   1.000
_cell.length_c   1.000
_cell.angle_alpha   90.00
_cell.angle_beta   90.00
_cell.angle_gamma   90.00
#
_symmetry.space_group_name_H-M   'P 1'
#
loop_
_entity.id
_entity.type
_entity.pdbx_description
1 polymer ?
#
loop_
_entity_poly.entity_id
_entity_poly.type
_entity_poly.pdbx_seq_one_letter_code
_entity_poly.pdbx_strand_id
1 'polypeptide(L)'
;MSPSIQQPQINLSQAADYRESYANSVQVRVSVWDFQLVFGLATSEGPEKVTISNHQAVYLSPQQAKALWNLLGQNLAHDEQAFGTLNLEPQSHNIPQGPVN
;
A
#
# COMPACT_ATOMS: atom_id res chain seq x y z
N MET A 1 -13.42 39.42 11.23
CA MET A 1 -14.03 38.32 10.52
C MET A 1 -12.96 37.60 9.75
N SER A 2 -12.80 36.35 10.01
CA SER A 2 -11.80 35.61 9.27
C SER A 2 -12.36 35.25 7.92
N PRO A 3 -11.52 35.22 6.92
CA PRO A 3 -11.96 34.78 5.62
C PRO A 3 -12.36 33.33 5.72
N SER A 4 -13.45 33.00 5.19
CA SER A 4 -13.83 31.62 5.18
C SER A 4 -12.99 30.93 4.15
N ILE A 5 -12.31 29.91 4.59
CA ILE A 5 -11.60 29.03 3.70
C ILE A 5 -12.62 28.05 3.20
N GLN A 6 -12.93 28.15 1.95
CA GLN A 6 -13.86 27.21 1.39
C GLN A 6 -13.14 25.93 1.11
N GLN A 7 -13.55 24.90 1.78
CA GLN A 7 -13.01 23.59 1.47
C GLN A 7 -13.70 23.06 0.22
N PRO A 8 -12.94 22.45 -0.66
CA PRO A 8 -13.54 21.90 -1.85
C PRO A 8 -14.51 20.80 -1.50
N GLN A 9 -15.57 20.74 -2.22
CA GLN A 9 -16.51 19.64 -2.10
C GLN A 9 -15.92 18.41 -2.78
N ILE A 10 -15.90 17.30 -2.07
CA ILE A 10 -15.30 16.08 -2.60
C ILE A 10 -16.41 15.15 -3.04
N ASN A 11 -16.39 14.81 -4.30
CA ASN A 11 -17.32 13.83 -4.85
C ASN A 11 -16.57 12.56 -5.18
N LEU A 12 -16.99 11.48 -4.55
CA LEU A 12 -16.37 10.18 -4.78
C LEU A 12 -17.18 9.39 -5.79
N SER A 13 -16.50 8.86 -6.77
CA SER A 13 -17.14 8.03 -7.77
C SER A 13 -16.16 6.95 -8.19
N GLN A 14 -16.66 5.97 -8.92
CA GLN A 14 -15.82 4.89 -9.41
C GLN A 14 -15.67 5.05 -10.91
N ALA A 15 -14.43 4.94 -11.38
CA ALA A 15 -14.18 4.94 -12.81
C ALA A 15 -14.74 3.66 -13.41
N ALA A 16 -14.95 3.68 -14.73
CA ALA A 16 -15.53 2.52 -15.40
C ALA A 16 -14.68 1.27 -15.27
N ASP A 17 -13.36 1.46 -15.14
CA ASP A 17 -12.43 0.35 -14.98
C ASP A 17 -12.00 0.13 -13.52
N TYR A 18 -12.78 0.61 -12.57
CA TYR A 18 -12.52 0.37 -11.18
C TYR A 18 -12.53 -1.13 -10.86
N ARG A 19 -11.56 -1.57 -10.10
CA ARG A 19 -11.44 -2.98 -9.72
C ARG A 19 -11.01 -3.10 -8.29
N GLU A 20 -11.48 -4.14 -7.65
CA GLU A 20 -11.02 -4.52 -6.31
C GLU A 20 -10.32 -5.86 -6.42
N SER A 21 -9.19 -5.98 -5.77
CA SER A 21 -8.45 -7.22 -5.80
C SER A 21 -7.75 -7.41 -4.46
N TYR A 22 -7.31 -8.64 -4.23
CA TYR A 22 -6.60 -8.99 -3.02
C TYR A 22 -5.13 -9.16 -3.31
N ALA A 23 -4.29 -8.72 -2.40
CA ALA A 23 -2.85 -8.92 -2.51
C ALA A 23 -2.30 -9.27 -1.14
N ASN A 24 -1.38 -10.20 -1.11
CA ASN A 24 -0.66 -10.54 0.11
C ASN A 24 0.84 -10.29 -0.05
N SER A 25 1.21 -9.60 -1.11
CA SER A 25 2.59 -9.23 -1.35
C SER A 25 2.62 -7.81 -1.87
N VAL A 26 3.50 -6.99 -1.32
CA VAL A 26 3.65 -5.63 -1.80
C VAL A 26 5.15 -5.33 -1.91
N GLN A 27 5.52 -4.70 -2.99
CA GLN A 27 6.87 -4.22 -3.21
C GLN A 27 6.81 -2.74 -3.48
N VAL A 28 7.83 -2.03 -3.07
CA VAL A 28 7.87 -0.58 -3.27
C VAL A 28 9.13 -0.23 -4.04
N ARG A 29 8.97 0.54 -5.08
CA ARG A 29 10.09 1.08 -5.83
C ARG A 29 10.00 2.59 -5.81
N VAL A 30 11.14 3.24 -5.64
CA VAL A 30 11.17 4.68 -5.49
C VAL A 30 12.02 5.28 -6.58
N SER A 31 11.50 6.30 -7.22
CA SER A 31 12.29 7.12 -8.12
C SER A 31 12.29 8.54 -7.59
N VAL A 32 12.96 9.42 -8.32
CA VAL A 32 12.99 10.83 -7.94
C VAL A 32 11.59 11.44 -8.00
N TRP A 33 10.76 10.91 -8.91
CA TRP A 33 9.48 11.53 -9.21
C TRP A 33 8.31 10.89 -8.50
N ASP A 34 8.39 9.58 -8.22
CA ASP A 34 7.22 8.89 -7.69
C ASP A 34 7.62 7.62 -6.96
N PHE A 35 6.62 7.06 -6.27
CA PHE A 35 6.70 5.77 -5.63
C PHE A 35 5.82 4.81 -6.41
N GLN A 36 6.33 3.62 -6.68
CA GLN A 36 5.54 2.58 -7.32
C GLN A 36 5.25 1.48 -6.31
N LEU A 37 3.99 1.22 -6.09
CA LEU A 37 3.55 0.12 -5.24
C LEU A 37 3.13 -1.03 -6.14
N VAL A 38 3.75 -2.19 -5.96
CA VAL A 38 3.47 -3.35 -6.78
C VAL A 38 2.80 -4.39 -5.90
N PHE A 39 1.62 -4.81 -6.28
CA PHE A 39 0.82 -5.75 -5.52
C PHE A 39 0.75 -7.09 -6.21
N GLY A 40 0.83 -8.15 -5.44
CA GLY A 40 0.80 -9.48 -6.01
C GLY A 40 0.28 -10.51 -5.04
N LEU A 41 0.22 -11.74 -5.54
CA LEU A 41 -0.13 -12.89 -4.75
C LEU A 41 1.08 -13.77 -4.61
N ALA A 42 1.45 -14.03 -3.37
CA ALA A 42 2.55 -14.92 -3.06
C ALA A 42 1.99 -16.29 -2.75
N THR A 43 2.56 -17.30 -3.37
CA THR A 43 2.15 -18.69 -3.19
C THR A 43 3.38 -19.50 -2.83
N SER A 44 3.29 -20.28 -1.77
CA SER A 44 4.37 -21.16 -1.37
C SER A 44 4.24 -22.47 -2.12
N GLU A 45 5.31 -22.85 -2.83
CA GLU A 45 5.32 -24.10 -3.59
C GLU A 45 6.29 -25.07 -2.96
N GLY A 46 6.35 -25.04 -1.63
CA GLY A 46 7.26 -25.90 -0.90
C GLY A 46 8.04 -25.07 0.08
N PRO A 47 8.89 -25.72 0.89
CA PRO A 47 9.57 -24.99 1.97
C PRO A 47 10.60 -23.99 1.48
N GLU A 48 11.04 -24.12 0.24
CA GLU A 48 12.11 -23.26 -0.24
C GLU A 48 11.73 -22.40 -1.42
N LYS A 49 10.49 -22.45 -1.86
CA LYS A 49 10.12 -21.71 -3.06
C LYS A 49 8.83 -20.96 -2.85
N VAL A 50 8.92 -19.66 -3.07
CA VAL A 50 7.75 -18.79 -3.06
C VAL A 50 7.66 -18.12 -4.42
N THR A 51 6.52 -18.22 -5.04
CA THR A 51 6.28 -17.57 -6.32
C THR A 51 5.35 -16.38 -6.08
N ILE A 52 5.73 -15.23 -6.61
CA ILE A 52 4.90 -14.03 -6.48
C ILE A 52 4.42 -13.65 -7.87
N SER A 53 3.11 -13.59 -8.00
CA SER A 53 2.50 -13.16 -9.24
C SER A 53 1.97 -11.75 -9.03
N ASN A 54 2.64 -10.78 -9.60
CA ASN A 54 2.24 -9.39 -9.48
C ASN A 54 1.10 -9.11 -10.45
N HIS A 55 0.05 -8.49 -9.94
CA HIS A 55 -1.12 -8.27 -10.76
C HIS A 55 -1.51 -6.80 -10.87
N GLN A 56 -0.86 -5.93 -10.12
CA GLN A 56 -1.23 -4.53 -10.16
C GLN A 56 -0.09 -3.68 -9.65
N ALA A 57 0.09 -2.54 -10.28
CA ALA A 57 1.05 -1.55 -9.80
C ALA A 57 0.37 -0.19 -9.83
N VAL A 58 0.69 0.63 -8.83
CA VAL A 58 0.13 1.96 -8.72
C VAL A 58 1.28 2.91 -8.46
N TYR A 59 1.30 4.00 -9.19
CA TYR A 59 2.28 5.06 -8.97
C TYR A 59 1.65 6.15 -8.12
N LEU A 60 2.38 6.58 -7.11
CA LEU A 60 1.95 7.67 -6.25
C LEU A 60 2.99 8.77 -6.27
N SER A 61 2.52 10.02 -6.21
CA SER A 61 3.45 11.10 -5.93
C SER A 61 4.05 10.90 -4.53
N PRO A 62 5.21 11.48 -4.25
CA PRO A 62 5.75 11.38 -2.91
C PRO A 62 4.81 11.89 -1.83
N GLN A 63 4.04 12.92 -2.12
CA GLN A 63 3.09 13.46 -1.18
C GLN A 63 1.97 12.45 -0.90
N GLN A 64 1.47 11.78 -1.93
CA GLN A 64 0.43 10.78 -1.72
C GLN A 64 0.98 9.53 -1.04
N ALA A 65 2.22 9.19 -1.30
CA ALA A 65 2.85 8.09 -0.59
C ALA A 65 2.94 8.39 0.90
N LYS A 66 3.27 9.63 1.25
CA LYS A 66 3.32 10.02 2.64
C LYS A 66 1.94 10.03 3.27
N ALA A 67 0.94 10.48 2.53
CA ALA A 67 -0.44 10.45 3.00
C ALA A 67 -0.89 9.01 3.26
N LEU A 68 -0.55 8.10 2.36
CA LEU A 68 -0.89 6.70 2.54
C LEU A 68 -0.22 6.13 3.79
N TRP A 69 1.04 6.47 3.99
CA TRP A 69 1.75 6.01 5.18
C TRP A 69 1.07 6.49 6.45
N ASN A 70 0.69 7.77 6.49
CA ASN A 70 0.00 8.30 7.66
C ASN A 70 -1.34 7.62 7.89
N LEU A 71 -2.12 7.41 6.83
CA LEU A 71 -3.42 6.78 6.96
C LEU A 71 -3.31 5.32 7.39
N LEU A 72 -2.40 4.58 6.79
CA LEU A 72 -2.19 3.20 7.17
C LEU A 72 -1.68 3.10 8.60
N GLY A 73 -0.77 3.98 8.98
CA GLY A 73 -0.23 3.97 10.33
C GLY A 73 -1.30 4.19 11.37
N GLN A 74 -2.18 5.16 11.13
CA GLN A 74 -3.25 5.43 12.06
C GLN A 74 -4.21 4.24 12.17
N ASN A 75 -4.56 3.65 11.04
CA ASN A 75 -5.49 2.54 11.03
C ASN A 75 -4.88 1.27 11.62
N LEU A 76 -3.61 1.04 11.37
CA LEU A 76 -2.93 -0.10 11.96
C LEU A 76 -2.80 0.04 13.47
N ALA A 77 -2.49 1.25 13.94
CA ALA A 77 -2.41 1.48 15.38
C ALA A 77 -3.77 1.23 16.04
N HIS A 78 -4.83 1.69 15.39
CA HIS A 78 -6.17 1.49 15.90
C HIS A 78 -6.55 0.01 15.92
N ASP A 79 -6.21 -0.71 14.87
CA ASP A 79 -6.47 -2.14 14.77
C ASP A 79 -5.72 -2.90 15.86
N GLU A 80 -4.47 -2.54 16.09
CA GLU A 80 -3.68 -3.21 17.12
C GLU A 80 -4.20 -2.93 18.51
N GLN A 81 -4.74 -1.76 18.76
CA GLN A 81 -5.37 -1.47 20.03
C GLN A 81 -6.62 -2.32 20.26
N ALA A 82 -7.39 -2.54 19.21
CA ALA A 82 -8.63 -3.28 19.33
C ALA A 82 -8.42 -4.78 19.35
N PHE A 83 -7.46 -5.30 18.60
CA PHE A 83 -7.34 -6.73 18.37
C PHE A 83 -5.99 -7.31 18.73
N GLY A 84 -5.05 -6.48 19.17
CA GLY A 84 -3.72 -6.96 19.53
C GLY A 84 -2.70 -6.72 18.44
N THR A 85 -1.45 -6.94 18.79
CA THR A 85 -0.34 -6.66 17.91
C THR A 85 -0.38 -7.51 16.65
N LEU A 86 -0.18 -6.87 15.51
CA LEU A 86 -0.09 -7.57 14.24
C LEU A 86 1.35 -8.01 14.01
N ASN A 87 1.53 -9.27 13.73
CA ASN A 87 2.84 -9.80 13.41
C ASN A 87 2.95 -10.00 11.91
N LEU A 88 4.13 -9.75 11.39
CA LEU A 88 4.36 -9.95 9.97
C LEU A 88 4.37 -11.44 9.64
N GLU A 89 3.78 -11.77 8.49
CA GLU A 89 3.76 -13.15 8.05
C GLU A 89 5.14 -13.56 7.54
N PRO A 90 5.62 -14.73 7.90
CA PRO A 90 7.00 -15.10 7.56
C PRO A 90 7.28 -15.15 6.08
N GLN A 91 6.32 -15.48 5.25
CA GLN A 91 6.62 -15.66 3.85
C GLN A 91 6.25 -14.49 2.97
N SER A 92 5.68 -13.44 3.52
CA SER A 92 5.14 -12.43 2.65
C SER A 92 6.00 -11.19 2.52
N HIS A 93 7.10 -11.09 3.25
CA HIS A 93 7.78 -9.82 3.26
C HIS A 93 9.25 -9.92 3.35
N ASN A 94 9.77 -11.06 3.08
CA ASN A 94 11.19 -11.24 3.09
C ASN A 94 11.81 -10.94 1.75
N ILE A 95 11.12 -10.25 0.91
CA ILE A 95 11.70 -9.82 -0.32
C ILE A 95 12.42 -8.55 -0.01
N PRO A 96 13.70 -8.52 -0.20
CA PRO A 96 14.44 -7.30 0.06
C PRO A 96 13.91 -6.27 -0.89
N GLN A 97 13.44 -5.24 -0.30
CA GLN A 97 13.10 -4.15 -1.09
C GLN A 97 14.32 -3.39 -1.28
N GLY A 98 15.12 -3.79 -2.08
CA GLY A 98 16.33 -3.12 -2.24
C GLY A 98 16.15 -1.66 -2.33
N PRO A 99 17.18 -0.94 -2.00
CA PRO A 99 17.18 0.42 -2.18
C PRO A 99 16.88 0.56 -3.58
N VAL A 100 15.91 1.14 -3.68
CA VAL A 100 15.58 1.26 -4.89
C VAL A 100 16.33 2.32 -5.34
N ASN A 101 17.16 2.04 -5.93
CA ASN A 101 18.02 3.00 -6.30
C ASN A 101 17.64 3.79 -7.41
#